data_906b74cf39ff335ef999afe05d3d861c
#
_entry.id   906b74cf39ff335ef999afe05d3d861c
#
_cell.length_a   1.000
_cell.length_b   1.000
_cell.length_c   1.000
_cell.angle_alpha   90.00
_cell.angle_beta   90.00
_cell.angle_gamma   90.00
#
_symmetry.space_group_name_H-M   'P 1'
#
loop_
_entity.id
_entity.type
_entity.pdbx_description
1 polymer ?
#
loop_
_entity_poly.entity_id
_entity_poly.type
_entity_poly.pdbx_seq_one_letter_code
_entity_poly.pdbx_strand_id
1 'polypeptide(L)'
;MKKTNILVVTAAFAWFSITGQALADDLSCGLSNGEPATGTPVIVGGIHGNAAPGDFSASTDAAKAYFDCVNENGGINGRPIDYRIENDQWNPELAAQAAAKLVNDAQAVALVGNGSFIEMAVNAQTYVDENIMAMASACAISECFETPNIVSTNQGPLASNLGATQYAQEELGAMHVACIGLNIPNNGPWSCDESVALMEARGGSGSTVLLNPGAPDVNSALLEAIATGADTILLNQPAGLGIAILKAAEEQDLRDAYNWIAPTPLYDLSVPDALGEYWNGHVYVNAELAPLQVNGPDAQNFLAVMDAYANEDDPRDTFAQSGYLSATFFVKRMLEIDPADLDDRAKVSDAIRGIVGYTSDMSCSPYYVGDADFHMPNQAGYMLLIKDGGFEILRDCYEYDSAYFEPHRAIEKELGLR
;
A
#
# COMPACT_ATOMS: atom_id res chain seq x y z
N MET A 1 18.95 -83.84 23.45
CA MET A 1 19.34 -82.43 23.60
C MET A 1 19.28 -81.79 22.20
N LYS A 2 18.20 -81.09 21.87
CA LYS A 2 18.06 -80.37 20.59
C LYS A 2 18.38 -78.88 20.82
N LYS A 3 19.40 -78.37 20.14
CA LYS A 3 19.74 -76.94 20.14
C LYS A 3 18.89 -76.21 19.10
N THR A 4 18.08 -75.26 19.54
CA THR A 4 17.28 -74.40 18.70
C THR A 4 18.09 -73.12 18.42
N ASN A 5 18.42 -72.90 17.16
CA ASN A 5 19.03 -71.62 16.70
C ASN A 5 17.95 -70.57 16.50
N ILE A 6 18.05 -69.46 17.20
CA ILE A 6 17.19 -68.28 16.99
C ILE A 6 17.94 -67.38 16.02
N LEU A 7 17.30 -67.14 14.87
CA LEU A 7 17.74 -66.18 13.86
C LEU A 7 17.18 -64.80 14.22
N VAL A 8 18.04 -63.85 14.57
CA VAL A 8 17.68 -62.45 14.81
C VAL A 8 17.74 -61.73 13.46
N VAL A 9 16.60 -61.34 12.95
CA VAL A 9 16.46 -60.51 11.74
C VAL A 9 16.44 -59.04 12.21
N THR A 10 17.53 -58.31 11.97
CA THR A 10 17.63 -56.89 12.20
C THR A 10 16.99 -56.14 10.99
N ALA A 11 15.81 -55.58 11.18
CA ALA A 11 15.20 -54.68 10.20
C ALA A 11 15.82 -53.29 10.36
N ALA A 12 16.59 -52.87 9.34
CA ALA A 12 17.07 -51.49 9.23
C ALA A 12 15.93 -50.63 8.73
N PHE A 13 15.39 -49.75 9.57
CA PHE A 13 14.50 -48.67 9.17
C PHE A 13 15.35 -47.56 8.56
N ALA A 14 15.29 -47.40 7.24
CA ALA A 14 15.78 -46.22 6.56
C ALA A 14 14.77 -45.10 6.78
N TRP A 15 15.15 -44.11 7.57
CA TRP A 15 14.42 -42.84 7.65
C TRP A 15 14.71 -42.07 6.37
N PHE A 16 13.71 -42.01 5.50
CA PHE A 16 13.67 -41.02 4.42
C PHE A 16 13.31 -39.69 5.07
N SER A 17 14.28 -38.83 5.21
CA SER A 17 14.06 -37.42 5.46
C SER A 17 13.46 -36.83 4.18
N ILE A 18 12.14 -36.68 4.15
CA ILE A 18 11.47 -35.85 3.14
C ILE A 18 11.80 -34.41 3.55
N THR A 19 12.89 -33.87 3.01
CA THR A 19 13.19 -32.46 3.06
C THR A 19 12.10 -31.73 2.27
N GLY A 20 11.47 -30.75 2.91
CA GLY A 20 10.45 -29.90 2.31
C GLY A 20 11.03 -29.07 1.16
N GLN A 21 10.92 -29.59 -0.05
CA GLN A 21 11.23 -28.92 -1.31
C GLN A 21 9.98 -28.72 -2.18
N ALA A 22 8.79 -28.83 -1.62
CA ALA A 22 7.53 -28.86 -2.38
C ALA A 22 6.81 -27.49 -2.48
N LEU A 23 7.42 -26.36 -2.11
CA LEU A 23 6.76 -25.05 -2.20
C LEU A 23 7.49 -24.02 -3.10
N ALA A 24 8.65 -24.34 -3.65
CA ALA A 24 9.40 -23.40 -4.49
C ALA A 24 9.08 -23.50 -6.00
N ASP A 25 8.36 -24.55 -6.44
CA ASP A 25 8.17 -24.83 -7.86
C ASP A 25 7.05 -24.01 -8.55
N ASP A 26 6.26 -23.19 -7.80
CA ASP A 26 5.13 -22.44 -8.36
C ASP A 26 5.21 -20.90 -8.15
N LEU A 27 6.32 -20.37 -7.58
CA LEU A 27 6.44 -18.93 -7.37
C LEU A 27 6.77 -18.19 -8.67
N SER A 28 6.01 -17.14 -8.98
CA SER A 28 6.24 -16.29 -10.15
C SER A 28 7.05 -15.04 -9.75
N CYS A 29 8.39 -15.10 -9.92
CA CYS A 29 9.30 -14.01 -9.61
C CYS A 29 10.37 -13.87 -10.70
N GLY A 30 10.57 -12.66 -11.21
CA GLY A 30 11.60 -12.41 -12.22
C GLY A 30 11.48 -13.32 -13.45
N LEU A 31 12.53 -14.06 -13.76
CA LEU A 31 12.54 -15.03 -14.86
C LEU A 31 11.92 -16.38 -14.49
N SER A 32 11.61 -16.64 -13.24
CA SER A 32 11.04 -17.89 -12.71
C SER A 32 11.79 -19.15 -13.20
N ASN A 33 13.13 -19.08 -13.25
CA ASN A 33 13.97 -20.17 -13.78
C ASN A 33 14.59 -21.08 -12.71
N GLY A 34 14.39 -20.76 -11.41
CA GLY A 34 14.92 -21.53 -10.27
C GLY A 34 16.44 -21.45 -10.11
N GLU A 35 17.12 -20.54 -10.80
CA GLU A 35 18.58 -20.37 -10.73
C GLU A 35 18.93 -19.02 -10.10
N PRO A 36 19.76 -18.96 -9.04
CA PRO A 36 20.18 -17.71 -8.43
C PRO A 36 20.92 -16.79 -9.41
N ALA A 37 20.57 -15.52 -9.39
CA ALA A 37 21.28 -14.49 -10.17
C ALA A 37 22.69 -14.26 -9.60
N THR A 38 23.70 -14.22 -10.48
CA THR A 38 25.12 -14.11 -10.08
C THR A 38 25.88 -12.94 -10.75
N GLY A 39 25.18 -12.14 -11.54
CA GLY A 39 25.75 -10.97 -12.23
C GLY A 39 26.06 -9.80 -11.27
N THR A 40 26.51 -8.68 -11.84
CA THR A 40 26.69 -7.44 -11.07
C THR A 40 25.33 -6.95 -10.57
N PRO A 41 25.18 -6.65 -9.27
CA PRO A 41 23.89 -6.21 -8.71
C PRO A 41 23.36 -4.92 -9.35
N VAL A 42 22.04 -4.82 -9.48
CA VAL A 42 21.32 -3.57 -9.73
C VAL A 42 20.95 -2.97 -8.38
N ILE A 43 21.40 -1.74 -8.10
CA ILE A 43 21.18 -1.11 -6.80
C ILE A 43 19.84 -0.38 -6.81
N VAL A 44 18.93 -0.79 -5.93
CA VAL A 44 17.60 -0.20 -5.75
C VAL A 44 17.45 0.23 -4.30
N GLY A 45 16.87 1.40 -4.06
CA GLY A 45 16.62 1.90 -2.72
C GLY A 45 15.16 1.76 -2.30
N GLY A 46 14.91 1.87 -0.99
CA GLY A 46 13.59 2.04 -0.40
C GLY A 46 13.69 2.83 0.89
N ILE A 47 12.69 3.69 1.15
CA ILE A 47 12.65 4.48 2.38
C ILE A 47 11.27 4.32 3.00
N HIS A 48 11.21 4.03 4.31
CA HIS A 48 9.97 3.99 5.05
C HIS A 48 10.03 4.82 6.33
N GLY A 49 8.87 5.18 6.84
CA GLY A 49 8.70 5.74 8.17
C GLY A 49 8.24 4.66 9.15
N ASN A 50 9.05 4.40 10.17
CA ASN A 50 8.70 3.47 11.25
C ASN A 50 9.04 4.10 12.60
N ALA A 51 8.05 4.76 13.19
CA ALA A 51 8.02 5.30 14.55
C ALA A 51 6.56 5.67 14.89
N ALA A 52 6.24 5.93 16.16
CA ALA A 52 4.90 6.44 16.48
C ALA A 52 4.61 7.76 15.74
N PRO A 53 3.43 7.97 15.14
CA PRO A 53 2.19 7.20 15.35
C PRO A 53 1.91 6.11 14.31
N GLY A 54 2.82 5.77 13.41
CA GLY A 54 2.58 4.77 12.37
C GLY A 54 3.83 4.00 11.96
N ASP A 55 3.63 2.78 11.49
CA ASP A 55 4.65 1.91 10.90
C ASP A 55 4.24 1.60 9.46
N PHE A 56 5.06 2.02 8.49
CA PHE A 56 4.86 1.73 7.08
C PHE A 56 6.00 0.89 6.49
N SER A 57 6.77 0.18 7.35
CA SER A 57 7.82 -0.73 6.91
C SER A 57 7.28 -1.89 6.07
N ALA A 58 6.03 -2.29 6.27
CA ALA A 58 5.39 -3.36 5.50
C ALA A 58 5.56 -3.22 3.98
N SER A 59 5.59 -1.99 3.46
CA SER A 59 5.77 -1.73 2.03
C SER A 59 7.17 -2.10 1.54
N THR A 60 8.23 -1.70 2.24
CA THR A 60 9.61 -2.05 1.89
C THR A 60 9.93 -3.50 2.19
N ASP A 61 9.35 -4.07 3.24
CA ASP A 61 9.56 -5.48 3.62
C ASP A 61 8.95 -6.42 2.57
N ALA A 62 7.76 -6.11 2.07
CA ALA A 62 7.14 -6.86 0.98
C ALA A 62 7.87 -6.68 -0.36
N ALA A 63 8.35 -5.47 -0.67
CA ALA A 63 9.20 -5.25 -1.84
C ALA A 63 10.49 -6.07 -1.74
N LYS A 64 11.11 -6.10 -0.55
CA LYS A 64 12.31 -6.92 -0.27
C LYS A 64 12.04 -8.41 -0.47
N ALA A 65 10.95 -8.93 0.08
CA ALA A 65 10.57 -10.33 -0.07
C ALA A 65 10.43 -10.71 -1.55
N TYR A 66 9.79 -9.86 -2.37
CA TYR A 66 9.70 -10.09 -3.80
C TYR A 66 11.07 -10.02 -4.50
N PHE A 67 11.93 -9.06 -4.16
CA PHE A 67 13.28 -8.96 -4.73
C PHE A 67 14.17 -10.14 -4.34
N ASP A 68 14.05 -10.67 -3.14
CA ASP A 68 14.76 -11.88 -2.71
C ASP A 68 14.30 -13.09 -3.55
N CYS A 69 13.00 -13.24 -3.77
CA CYS A 69 12.46 -14.24 -4.69
C CYS A 69 13.01 -14.07 -6.11
N VAL A 70 13.02 -12.85 -6.65
CA VAL A 70 13.58 -12.54 -7.97
C VAL A 70 15.06 -12.93 -8.05
N ASN A 71 15.83 -12.64 -7.01
CA ASN A 71 17.26 -12.96 -6.96
C ASN A 71 17.55 -14.46 -7.01
N GLU A 72 16.69 -15.28 -6.42
CA GLU A 72 16.77 -16.74 -6.48
C GLU A 72 16.23 -17.32 -7.79
N ASN A 73 15.55 -16.52 -8.61
CA ASN A 73 14.87 -16.92 -9.84
C ASN A 73 15.40 -16.18 -11.09
N GLY A 74 16.70 -15.93 -11.16
CA GLY A 74 17.38 -15.40 -12.33
C GLY A 74 17.61 -13.90 -12.34
N GLY A 75 17.09 -13.17 -11.33
CA GLY A 75 17.25 -11.74 -11.21
C GLY A 75 16.68 -10.95 -12.40
N ILE A 76 17.17 -9.75 -12.61
CA ILE A 76 16.90 -8.98 -13.81
C ILE A 76 17.96 -9.35 -14.88
N ASN A 77 17.59 -10.27 -15.77
CA ASN A 77 18.48 -10.76 -16.83
C ASN A 77 19.83 -11.29 -16.31
N GLY A 78 19.84 -12.06 -15.22
CA GLY A 78 21.01 -12.63 -14.57
C GLY A 78 21.68 -11.74 -13.53
N ARG A 79 21.19 -10.53 -13.31
CA ARG A 79 21.70 -9.57 -12.32
C ARG A 79 20.80 -9.55 -11.08
N PRO A 80 21.33 -9.79 -9.86
CA PRO A 80 20.55 -9.67 -8.65
C PRO A 80 20.22 -8.21 -8.33
N ILE A 81 19.19 -7.99 -7.55
CA ILE A 81 18.81 -6.68 -6.99
C ILE A 81 19.49 -6.55 -5.62
N ASP A 82 20.31 -5.52 -5.43
CA ASP A 82 20.83 -5.10 -4.13
C ASP A 82 19.87 -4.03 -3.58
N TYR A 83 18.88 -4.50 -2.81
CA TYR A 83 17.84 -3.62 -2.27
C TYR A 83 18.26 -3.05 -0.93
N ARG A 84 18.41 -1.74 -0.85
CA ARG A 84 18.88 -1.00 0.33
C ARG A 84 17.76 -0.19 0.95
N ILE A 85 17.43 -0.51 2.21
CA ILE A 85 16.32 0.10 2.94
C ILE A 85 16.86 1.09 3.98
N GLU A 86 16.22 2.26 4.08
CA GLU A 86 16.46 3.27 5.10
C GLU A 86 15.15 3.58 5.84
N ASN A 87 15.27 3.93 7.14
CA ASN A 87 14.14 4.36 7.97
C ASN A 87 14.31 5.83 8.36
N ASP A 88 13.39 6.68 7.97
CA ASP A 88 13.42 8.11 8.27
C ASP A 88 12.80 8.46 9.64
N GLN A 89 12.15 7.50 10.29
CA GLN A 89 11.53 7.67 11.62
C GLN A 89 10.57 8.89 11.69
N TRP A 90 9.95 9.24 10.61
CA TRP A 90 9.11 10.45 10.44
C TRP A 90 9.87 11.76 10.72
N ASN A 91 11.18 11.78 10.52
CA ASN A 91 12.05 12.90 10.75
C ASN A 91 12.56 13.47 9.42
N PRO A 92 12.30 14.76 9.10
CA PRO A 92 12.70 15.38 7.84
C PRO A 92 14.21 15.36 7.57
N GLU A 93 15.05 15.51 8.63
CA GLU A 93 16.49 15.46 8.48
C GLU A 93 16.98 14.04 8.16
N LEU A 94 16.40 13.03 8.81
CA LEU A 94 16.72 11.62 8.49
C LEU A 94 16.22 11.24 7.10
N ALA A 95 15.06 11.75 6.68
CA ALA A 95 14.52 11.56 5.33
C ALA A 95 15.48 12.11 4.26
N ALA A 96 15.98 13.33 4.44
CA ALA A 96 16.98 13.91 3.53
C ALA A 96 18.30 13.13 3.52
N GLN A 97 18.77 12.65 4.68
CA GLN A 97 19.98 11.82 4.78
C GLN A 97 19.79 10.46 4.12
N ALA A 98 18.64 9.81 4.30
CA ALA A 98 18.31 8.53 3.67
C ALA A 98 18.32 8.64 2.15
N ALA A 99 17.68 9.66 1.59
CA ALA A 99 17.70 9.92 0.15
C ALA A 99 19.13 10.18 -0.36
N ALA A 100 19.90 11.05 0.31
CA ALA A 100 21.28 11.32 -0.07
C ALA A 100 22.15 10.05 -0.08
N LYS A 101 22.01 9.19 0.94
CA LYS A 101 22.72 7.92 1.04
C LYS A 101 22.37 6.96 -0.11
N LEU A 102 21.09 6.84 -0.46
CA LEU A 102 20.66 5.94 -1.52
C LEU A 102 20.98 6.51 -2.91
N VAL A 103 20.69 7.78 -3.14
CA VAL A 103 20.82 8.41 -4.46
C VAL A 103 22.28 8.74 -4.79
N ASN A 104 23.01 9.35 -3.83
CA ASN A 104 24.36 9.87 -4.09
C ASN A 104 25.46 8.88 -3.70
N ASP A 105 25.37 8.23 -2.53
CA ASP A 105 26.45 7.34 -2.06
C ASP A 105 26.31 5.93 -2.66
N ALA A 106 25.09 5.39 -2.63
CA ALA A 106 24.82 4.05 -3.15
C ALA A 106 24.62 4.01 -4.67
N GLN A 107 24.33 5.16 -5.31
CA GLN A 107 24.02 5.25 -6.75
C GLN A 107 22.83 4.38 -7.17
N ALA A 108 21.78 4.34 -6.34
CA ALA A 108 20.56 3.64 -6.68
C ALA A 108 19.98 4.14 -8.01
N VAL A 109 19.48 3.22 -8.82
CA VAL A 109 18.89 3.53 -10.13
C VAL A 109 17.42 3.90 -10.03
N ALA A 110 16.74 3.43 -8.98
CA ALA A 110 15.35 3.74 -8.64
C ALA A 110 15.15 3.59 -7.14
N LEU A 111 14.08 4.19 -6.62
CA LEU A 111 13.54 3.91 -5.29
C LEU A 111 12.22 3.16 -5.47
N VAL A 112 12.00 2.07 -4.74
CA VAL A 112 10.85 1.19 -4.94
C VAL A 112 10.29 0.75 -3.59
N GLY A 113 8.98 0.78 -3.45
CA GLY A 113 8.31 0.37 -2.22
C GLY A 113 8.35 1.44 -1.11
N ASN A 114 8.64 2.69 -1.44
CA ASN A 114 8.72 3.75 -0.44
C ASN A 114 7.41 3.92 0.34
N GLY A 115 7.53 3.96 1.67
CA GLY A 115 6.42 4.10 2.61
C GLY A 115 6.65 5.22 3.62
N SER A 116 6.97 6.44 3.16
CA SER A 116 7.07 7.61 4.03
C SER A 116 6.63 8.89 3.32
N PHE A 117 5.54 9.50 3.79
CA PHE A 117 5.09 10.78 3.28
C PHE A 117 6.04 11.95 3.66
N ILE A 118 6.79 11.84 4.76
CA ILE A 118 7.81 12.84 5.14
C ILE A 118 8.95 12.82 4.14
N GLU A 119 9.45 11.63 3.82
CA GLU A 119 10.53 11.44 2.84
C GLU A 119 10.14 12.03 1.49
N MET A 120 8.96 11.70 0.98
CA MET A 120 8.50 12.16 -0.33
C MET A 120 8.31 13.68 -0.39
N ALA A 121 7.75 14.29 0.68
CA ALA A 121 7.63 15.75 0.76
C ALA A 121 9.00 16.45 0.78
N VAL A 122 9.96 15.90 1.54
CA VAL A 122 11.29 16.50 1.71
C VAL A 122 12.14 16.36 0.43
N ASN A 123 12.05 15.22 -0.26
CA ASN A 123 12.96 14.86 -1.34
C ASN A 123 12.37 15.00 -2.74
N ALA A 124 11.11 15.41 -2.90
CA ALA A 124 10.45 15.53 -4.21
C ALA A 124 11.32 16.27 -5.25
N GLN A 125 11.84 17.45 -4.89
CA GLN A 125 12.71 18.22 -5.78
C GLN A 125 14.05 17.53 -6.04
N THR A 126 14.63 16.87 -5.04
CA THR A 126 15.88 16.11 -5.19
C THR A 126 15.71 14.99 -6.22
N TYR A 127 14.57 14.29 -6.20
CA TYR A 127 14.30 13.22 -7.17
C TYR A 127 14.14 13.74 -8.58
N VAL A 128 13.58 14.93 -8.77
CA VAL A 128 13.52 15.60 -10.07
C VAL A 128 14.93 15.99 -10.53
N ASP A 129 15.71 16.66 -9.67
CA ASP A 129 17.05 17.16 -10.02
C ASP A 129 18.03 16.02 -10.34
N GLU A 130 17.92 14.89 -9.62
CA GLU A 130 18.75 13.70 -9.82
C GLU A 130 18.17 12.74 -10.86
N ASN A 131 17.03 13.06 -11.44
CA ASN A 131 16.30 12.22 -12.40
C ASN A 131 16.16 10.76 -11.93
N ILE A 132 15.76 10.54 -10.68
CA ILE A 132 15.49 9.23 -10.11
C ILE A 132 14.00 9.07 -9.89
N MET A 133 13.43 7.94 -10.33
CA MET A 133 12.03 7.61 -10.05
C MET A 133 11.88 6.93 -8.70
N ALA A 134 10.92 7.40 -7.91
CA ALA A 134 10.44 6.77 -6.69
C ALA A 134 9.06 6.12 -6.95
N MET A 135 9.02 4.79 -6.97
CA MET A 135 7.77 4.01 -7.03
C MET A 135 7.29 3.78 -5.61
N ALA A 136 6.46 4.70 -5.14
CA ALA A 136 5.93 4.69 -3.78
C ALA A 136 4.82 3.65 -3.61
N SER A 137 4.57 3.27 -2.36
CA SER A 137 3.63 2.19 -2.01
C SER A 137 2.68 2.56 -0.87
N ALA A 138 3.10 3.47 0.01
CA ALA A 138 2.26 3.94 1.11
C ALA A 138 2.27 5.47 1.10
N CYS A 139 1.70 6.03 0.06
CA CYS A 139 1.68 7.46 -0.19
C CYS A 139 0.40 8.09 0.31
N ALA A 140 0.55 9.19 1.08
CA ALA A 140 -0.55 9.84 1.76
C ALA A 140 -0.60 11.37 1.56
N ILE A 141 0.17 11.89 0.60
CA ILE A 141 0.28 13.34 0.35
C ILE A 141 0.20 13.65 -1.14
N SER A 142 -0.17 14.89 -1.48
CA SER A 142 -0.34 15.32 -2.88
C SER A 142 0.92 15.18 -3.73
N GLU A 143 2.11 15.39 -3.14
CA GLU A 143 3.39 15.27 -3.85
C GLU A 143 3.60 13.91 -4.53
N CYS A 144 3.02 12.85 -3.99
CA CYS A 144 3.11 11.53 -4.59
C CYS A 144 2.38 11.40 -5.92
N PHE A 145 1.40 12.25 -6.15
CA PHE A 145 0.51 12.21 -7.30
C PHE A 145 0.70 13.40 -8.24
N GLU A 146 1.45 14.42 -7.79
CA GLU A 146 1.63 15.70 -8.49
C GLU A 146 3.11 16.04 -8.74
N THR A 147 4.04 15.08 -8.50
CA THR A 147 5.48 15.27 -8.70
C THR A 147 6.00 14.38 -9.84
N PRO A 148 6.76 14.90 -10.80
CA PRO A 148 7.18 14.16 -12.00
C PRO A 148 7.97 12.87 -11.75
N ASN A 149 8.67 12.79 -10.62
CA ASN A 149 9.57 11.68 -10.28
C ASN A 149 9.09 10.82 -9.11
N ILE A 150 7.85 11.01 -8.64
CA ILE A 150 7.22 10.13 -7.65
C ILE A 150 5.94 9.56 -8.27
N VAL A 151 5.79 8.25 -8.26
CA VAL A 151 4.59 7.56 -8.73
C VAL A 151 4.19 6.52 -7.69
N SER A 152 2.90 6.35 -7.45
CA SER A 152 2.43 5.44 -6.39
C SER A 152 1.65 4.27 -6.96
N THR A 153 1.78 3.09 -6.34
CA THR A 153 0.93 1.94 -6.60
C THR A 153 -0.34 1.95 -5.76
N ASN A 154 -0.32 2.65 -4.64
CA ASN A 154 -1.53 2.94 -3.88
C ASN A 154 -2.23 4.20 -4.41
N GLN A 155 -3.54 4.34 -4.14
CA GLN A 155 -4.33 5.49 -4.62
C GLN A 155 -4.32 6.68 -3.63
N GLY A 156 -3.84 6.48 -2.43
CA GLY A 156 -3.75 7.51 -1.41
C GLY A 156 -5.09 7.90 -0.74
N PRO A 157 -5.02 8.76 0.28
CA PRO A 157 -6.18 9.08 1.09
C PRO A 157 -7.26 9.87 0.34
N LEU A 158 -6.89 10.70 -0.64
CA LEU A 158 -7.88 11.47 -1.39
C LEU A 158 -8.86 10.55 -2.14
N ALA A 159 -8.35 9.64 -2.97
CA ALA A 159 -9.20 8.75 -3.74
C ALA A 159 -9.98 7.79 -2.84
N SER A 160 -9.32 7.26 -1.80
CA SER A 160 -9.96 6.36 -0.84
C SER A 160 -11.07 7.06 -0.01
N ASN A 161 -10.86 8.32 0.38
CA ASN A 161 -11.89 9.14 1.02
C ASN A 161 -13.08 9.38 0.09
N LEU A 162 -12.82 9.68 -1.18
CA LEU A 162 -13.88 9.86 -2.18
C LEU A 162 -14.72 8.60 -2.32
N GLY A 163 -14.08 7.42 -2.39
CA GLY A 163 -14.77 6.15 -2.43
C GLY A 163 -15.65 5.91 -1.19
N ALA A 164 -15.10 6.11 0.02
CA ALA A 164 -15.84 5.97 1.26
C ALA A 164 -17.03 6.94 1.35
N THR A 165 -16.82 8.21 0.97
CA THR A 165 -17.84 9.25 0.99
C THR A 165 -18.96 8.96 -0.02
N GLN A 166 -18.59 8.53 -1.23
CA GLN A 166 -19.56 8.12 -2.24
C GLN A 166 -20.45 6.98 -1.74
N TYR A 167 -19.83 5.94 -1.18
CA TYR A 167 -20.57 4.81 -0.64
C TYR A 167 -21.51 5.23 0.49
N ALA A 168 -21.03 6.08 1.41
CA ALA A 168 -21.88 6.56 2.50
C ALA A 168 -23.12 7.32 1.99
N GLN A 169 -22.96 8.11 0.95
CA GLN A 169 -24.09 8.83 0.35
C GLN A 169 -25.05 7.89 -0.40
N GLU A 170 -24.52 6.95 -1.17
CA GLU A 170 -25.32 6.04 -1.99
C GLU A 170 -26.07 4.98 -1.17
N GLU A 171 -25.41 4.43 -0.13
CA GLU A 171 -25.89 3.23 0.59
C GLU A 171 -26.30 3.51 2.04
N LEU A 172 -25.68 4.52 2.71
CA LEU A 172 -25.98 4.83 4.10
C LEU A 172 -26.86 6.08 4.27
N GLY A 173 -27.15 6.78 3.15
CA GLY A 173 -27.98 7.97 3.18
C GLY A 173 -27.31 9.20 3.79
N ALA A 174 -25.97 9.25 3.77
CA ALA A 174 -25.19 10.38 4.26
C ALA A 174 -25.57 11.69 3.55
N MET A 175 -25.78 12.74 4.33
CA MET A 175 -26.11 14.09 3.84
C MET A 175 -25.13 15.15 4.36
N HIS A 176 -24.42 14.87 5.45
CA HIS A 176 -23.40 15.76 5.99
C HIS A 176 -22.21 14.95 6.50
N VAL A 177 -21.07 15.01 5.78
CA VAL A 177 -19.82 14.36 6.22
C VAL A 177 -18.97 15.33 7.04
N ALA A 178 -18.47 14.87 8.21
CA ALA A 178 -17.35 15.52 8.89
C ALA A 178 -16.09 14.66 8.69
N CYS A 179 -15.13 15.16 7.93
CA CYS A 179 -13.86 14.50 7.71
C CYS A 179 -12.85 14.91 8.77
N ILE A 180 -12.37 13.96 9.57
CA ILE A 180 -11.30 14.20 10.55
C ILE A 180 -9.97 13.83 9.88
N GLY A 181 -9.18 14.83 9.45
CA GLY A 181 -7.89 14.66 8.78
C GLY A 181 -6.71 15.10 9.64
N LEU A 182 -5.49 14.70 9.26
CA LEU A 182 -4.27 15.22 9.89
C LEU A 182 -4.04 16.68 9.50
N ASN A 183 -3.62 17.50 10.46
CA ASN A 183 -3.25 18.90 10.19
C ASN A 183 -1.86 18.99 9.52
N ILE A 184 -1.80 18.44 8.31
CA ILE A 184 -0.66 18.48 7.39
C ILE A 184 -1.24 18.99 6.06
N PRO A 185 -0.82 20.16 5.53
CA PRO A 185 -1.52 20.85 4.42
C PRO A 185 -1.77 19.98 3.18
N ASN A 186 -0.80 19.18 2.80
CA ASN A 186 -0.81 18.28 1.63
C ASN A 186 -1.35 16.87 1.93
N ASN A 187 -1.97 16.67 3.10
CA ASN A 187 -2.64 15.42 3.53
C ASN A 187 -4.10 15.67 3.92
N GLY A 188 -4.35 16.09 5.16
CA GLY A 188 -5.71 16.23 5.70
C GLY A 188 -6.56 17.25 4.96
N PRO A 189 -6.16 18.53 4.84
CA PRO A 189 -6.93 19.49 4.05
C PRO A 189 -7.13 19.05 2.61
N TRP A 190 -6.05 18.66 1.91
CA TRP A 190 -6.10 18.21 0.52
C TRP A 190 -7.11 17.07 0.28
N SER A 191 -7.13 16.06 1.13
CA SER A 191 -7.98 14.88 0.93
C SER A 191 -9.39 15.00 1.54
N CYS A 192 -9.54 15.74 2.66
CA CYS A 192 -10.84 15.99 3.26
C CYS A 192 -11.68 16.99 2.47
N ASP A 193 -11.07 18.05 1.95
CA ASP A 193 -11.79 19.10 1.20
C ASP A 193 -12.40 18.54 -0.07
N GLU A 194 -11.76 17.57 -0.73
CA GLU A 194 -12.35 16.88 -1.90
C GLU A 194 -13.56 16.00 -1.51
N SER A 195 -13.56 15.39 -0.31
CA SER A 195 -14.74 14.67 0.19
C SER A 195 -15.90 15.60 0.49
N VAL A 196 -15.61 16.78 1.03
CA VAL A 196 -16.61 17.84 1.24
C VAL A 196 -17.17 18.32 -0.12
N ALA A 197 -16.30 18.58 -1.08
CA ALA A 197 -16.70 19.00 -2.43
C ALA A 197 -17.57 17.95 -3.13
N LEU A 198 -17.25 16.65 -3.00
CA LEU A 198 -18.07 15.56 -3.52
C LEU A 198 -19.48 15.55 -2.91
N MET A 199 -19.57 15.69 -1.58
CA MET A 199 -20.87 15.77 -0.88
C MET A 199 -21.71 16.96 -1.37
N GLU A 200 -21.10 18.14 -1.49
CA GLU A 200 -21.76 19.35 -1.96
C GLU A 200 -22.25 19.23 -3.41
N ALA A 201 -21.40 18.68 -4.30
CA ALA A 201 -21.77 18.43 -5.70
C ALA A 201 -22.97 17.50 -5.85
N ARG A 202 -23.21 16.63 -4.86
CA ARG A 202 -24.32 15.67 -4.81
C ARG A 202 -25.48 16.13 -3.91
N GLY A 203 -25.50 17.41 -3.50
CA GLY A 203 -26.61 18.04 -2.77
C GLY A 203 -26.58 17.85 -1.26
N GLY A 204 -25.49 17.33 -0.72
CA GLY A 204 -25.20 17.27 0.72
C GLY A 204 -24.39 18.47 1.19
N SER A 205 -23.67 18.30 2.28
CA SER A 205 -22.74 19.27 2.86
C SER A 205 -21.59 18.56 3.57
N GLY A 206 -20.54 19.30 3.95
CA GLY A 206 -19.45 18.70 4.68
C GLY A 206 -18.64 19.69 5.49
N SER A 207 -17.74 19.18 6.30
CA SER A 207 -16.82 19.95 7.14
C SER A 207 -15.50 19.22 7.27
N THR A 208 -14.39 19.94 7.23
CA THR A 208 -13.06 19.44 7.54
C THR A 208 -12.68 19.77 8.98
N VAL A 209 -12.30 18.75 9.75
CA VAL A 209 -11.77 18.86 11.12
C VAL A 209 -10.32 18.40 11.12
N LEU A 210 -9.41 19.16 11.71
CA LEU A 210 -7.99 18.87 11.63
C LEU A 210 -7.41 18.47 12.99
N LEU A 211 -6.76 17.29 13.01
CA LEU A 211 -6.09 16.72 14.17
C LEU A 211 -4.58 16.94 14.07
N ASN A 212 -3.97 17.52 15.10
CA ASN A 212 -2.54 17.77 15.15
C ASN A 212 -1.76 16.46 15.37
N PRO A 213 -0.90 16.03 14.43
CA PRO A 213 -0.20 14.75 14.56
C PRO A 213 0.82 14.71 15.70
N GLY A 214 1.45 15.84 16.03
CA GLY A 214 2.45 15.93 17.11
C GLY A 214 1.87 15.93 18.53
N ALA A 215 0.56 16.23 18.67
CA ALA A 215 -0.16 16.23 19.95
C ALA A 215 -1.66 15.96 19.70
N PRO A 216 -2.02 14.73 19.32
CA PRO A 216 -3.37 14.42 18.89
C PRO A 216 -4.35 14.43 20.07
N ASP A 217 -5.33 15.34 20.02
CA ASP A 217 -6.48 15.36 20.93
C ASP A 217 -7.70 14.79 20.20
N VAL A 218 -7.83 13.48 20.24
CA VAL A 218 -8.89 12.75 19.54
C VAL A 218 -10.28 13.09 20.08
N ASN A 219 -10.41 13.40 21.39
CA ASN A 219 -11.68 13.77 21.98
C ASN A 219 -12.14 15.14 21.45
N SER A 220 -11.24 16.13 21.41
CA SER A 220 -11.58 17.44 20.88
C SER A 220 -11.95 17.37 19.39
N ALA A 221 -11.20 16.62 18.57
CA ALA A 221 -11.50 16.43 17.15
C ALA A 221 -12.86 15.74 16.94
N LEU A 222 -13.18 14.70 17.72
CA LEU A 222 -14.47 14.04 17.67
C LEU A 222 -15.62 15.00 18.04
N LEU A 223 -15.49 15.74 19.12
CA LEU A 223 -16.51 16.71 19.56
C LEU A 223 -16.69 17.86 18.54
N GLU A 224 -15.62 18.31 17.90
CA GLU A 224 -15.68 19.30 16.83
C GLU A 224 -16.43 18.74 15.62
N ALA A 225 -16.12 17.52 15.18
CA ALA A 225 -16.83 16.86 14.10
C ALA A 225 -18.34 16.70 14.39
N ILE A 226 -18.71 16.32 15.60
CA ILE A 226 -20.10 16.22 16.05
C ILE A 226 -20.77 17.60 16.05
N ALA A 227 -20.07 18.64 16.49
CA ALA A 227 -20.62 20.00 16.58
C ALA A 227 -20.94 20.61 15.20
N THR A 228 -20.39 20.06 14.10
CA THR A 228 -20.77 20.47 12.73
C THR A 228 -22.19 20.07 12.37
N GLY A 229 -22.81 19.15 13.11
CA GLY A 229 -24.11 18.57 12.79
C GLY A 229 -24.02 17.43 11.76
N ALA A 230 -22.86 16.83 11.58
CA ALA A 230 -22.67 15.71 10.68
C ALA A 230 -23.54 14.50 11.05
N ASP A 231 -23.98 13.74 10.06
CA ASP A 231 -24.56 12.39 10.20
C ASP A 231 -23.55 11.28 9.91
N THR A 232 -22.40 11.67 9.36
CA THR A 232 -21.35 10.75 8.91
C THR A 232 -19.98 11.27 9.32
N ILE A 233 -19.17 10.43 9.97
CA ILE A 233 -17.80 10.74 10.37
C ILE A 233 -16.84 9.96 9.48
N LEU A 234 -16.01 10.69 8.72
CA LEU A 234 -14.94 10.13 7.89
C LEU A 234 -13.61 10.21 8.65
N LEU A 235 -13.02 9.05 8.92
CA LEU A 235 -11.79 8.90 9.70
C LEU A 235 -10.57 8.87 8.78
N ASN A 236 -10.18 10.03 8.24
CA ASN A 236 -8.98 10.14 7.40
C ASN A 236 -7.71 10.15 8.26
N GLN A 237 -7.39 9.01 8.86
CA GLN A 237 -6.35 8.83 9.87
C GLN A 237 -5.55 7.53 9.62
N PRO A 238 -4.28 7.46 10.06
CA PRO A 238 -3.61 6.17 10.27
C PRO A 238 -4.40 5.29 11.24
N ALA A 239 -4.27 3.97 11.11
CA ALA A 239 -5.06 2.99 11.86
C ALA A 239 -5.09 3.27 13.37
N GLY A 240 -3.94 3.53 13.99
CA GLY A 240 -3.86 3.79 15.44
C GLY A 240 -4.67 5.01 15.90
N LEU A 241 -4.69 6.11 15.13
CA LEU A 241 -5.49 7.29 15.45
C LEU A 241 -6.98 7.06 15.15
N GLY A 242 -7.30 6.34 14.07
CA GLY A 242 -8.67 5.95 13.77
C GLY A 242 -9.27 5.09 14.89
N ILE A 243 -8.54 4.10 15.38
CA ILE A 243 -8.92 3.28 16.54
C ILE A 243 -9.13 4.17 17.78
N ALA A 244 -8.23 5.11 18.04
CA ALA A 244 -8.34 6.00 19.20
C ALA A 244 -9.61 6.87 19.15
N ILE A 245 -9.97 7.40 17.96
CA ILE A 245 -11.22 8.16 17.78
C ILE A 245 -12.44 7.27 17.99
N LEU A 246 -12.44 6.06 17.43
CA LEU A 246 -13.54 5.11 17.60
C LEU A 246 -13.70 4.69 19.08
N LYS A 247 -12.60 4.47 19.80
CA LYS A 247 -12.65 4.19 21.25
C LYS A 247 -13.18 5.38 22.05
N ALA A 248 -12.82 6.61 21.70
CA ALA A 248 -13.39 7.81 22.31
C ALA A 248 -14.91 7.95 22.04
N ALA A 249 -15.36 7.53 20.86
CA ALA A 249 -16.79 7.47 20.51
C ALA A 249 -17.51 6.34 21.25
N GLU A 250 -16.88 5.19 21.46
CA GLU A 250 -17.40 4.08 22.27
C GLU A 250 -17.64 4.51 23.73
N GLU A 251 -16.70 5.21 24.35
CA GLU A 251 -16.83 5.74 25.70
C GLU A 251 -18.03 6.70 25.87
N GLN A 252 -18.48 7.31 24.77
CA GLN A 252 -19.61 8.25 24.75
C GLN A 252 -20.90 7.61 24.19
N ASP A 253 -20.88 6.29 23.89
CA ASP A 253 -22.00 5.54 23.32
C ASP A 253 -22.54 6.14 22.00
N LEU A 254 -21.63 6.56 21.11
CA LEU A 254 -21.95 7.28 19.86
C LEU A 254 -22.06 6.38 18.62
N ARG A 255 -21.80 5.09 18.73
CA ARG A 255 -21.78 4.14 17.61
C ARG A 255 -22.98 4.28 16.66
N ASP A 256 -24.18 4.23 17.22
CA ASP A 256 -25.43 4.20 16.46
C ASP A 256 -25.94 5.60 16.07
N ALA A 257 -25.24 6.65 16.50
CA ALA A 257 -25.62 8.03 16.21
C ALA A 257 -25.09 8.54 14.86
N TYR A 258 -24.07 7.90 14.32
CA TYR A 258 -23.38 8.33 13.09
C TYR A 258 -23.07 7.15 12.19
N ASN A 259 -22.92 7.41 10.88
CA ASN A 259 -22.23 6.51 9.97
C ASN A 259 -20.71 6.69 10.17
N TRP A 260 -19.98 5.61 10.35
CA TRP A 260 -18.53 5.61 10.55
C TRP A 260 -17.87 5.06 9.31
N ILE A 261 -17.19 5.91 8.56
CA ILE A 261 -16.50 5.55 7.33
C ILE A 261 -15.01 5.89 7.41
N ALA A 262 -14.20 5.16 6.69
CA ALA A 262 -12.75 5.33 6.71
C ALA A 262 -12.13 5.03 5.35
N PRO A 263 -10.96 5.64 5.02
CA PRO A 263 -10.12 5.24 3.91
C PRO A 263 -9.28 4.02 4.24
N THR A 264 -8.51 3.58 3.26
CA THR A 264 -7.65 2.40 3.26
C THR A 264 -6.76 2.19 4.50
N PRO A 265 -6.18 3.22 5.17
CA PRO A 265 -5.37 2.94 6.36
C PRO A 265 -6.06 2.18 7.48
N LEU A 266 -7.41 2.15 7.51
CA LEU A 266 -8.18 1.32 8.45
C LEU A 266 -8.42 -0.11 7.92
N TYR A 267 -8.06 -0.44 6.69
CA TYR A 267 -7.90 -1.81 6.23
C TYR A 267 -6.55 -2.36 6.71
N ASP A 268 -6.36 -2.39 8.00
CA ASP A 268 -5.28 -3.05 8.72
C ASP A 268 -5.88 -4.24 9.47
N LEU A 269 -5.27 -5.41 9.31
CA LEU A 269 -5.82 -6.67 9.81
C LEU A 269 -5.91 -6.74 11.34
N SER A 270 -5.21 -5.85 12.06
CA SER A 270 -5.29 -5.72 13.51
C SER A 270 -6.46 -4.86 13.99
N VAL A 271 -7.06 -4.05 13.11
CA VAL A 271 -8.13 -3.10 13.49
C VAL A 271 -9.37 -3.78 14.01
N PRO A 272 -9.91 -4.86 13.38
CA PRO A 272 -11.10 -5.52 13.90
C PRO A 272 -10.94 -6.05 15.34
N ASP A 273 -9.80 -6.67 15.64
CA ASP A 273 -9.50 -7.18 16.98
C ASP A 273 -9.33 -6.04 18.00
N ALA A 274 -8.66 -4.95 17.62
CA ALA A 274 -8.46 -3.79 18.48
C ALA A 274 -9.79 -3.07 18.82
N LEU A 275 -10.74 -3.05 17.90
CA LEU A 275 -12.06 -2.43 18.10
C LEU A 275 -13.02 -3.35 18.90
N GLY A 276 -12.99 -4.65 18.65
CA GLY A 276 -13.82 -5.67 19.32
C GLY A 276 -15.29 -5.61 18.93
N GLU A 277 -16.11 -6.33 19.71
CA GLU A 277 -17.53 -6.58 19.42
C GLU A 277 -18.40 -5.31 19.38
N TYR A 278 -18.04 -4.26 20.11
CA TYR A 278 -18.84 -3.03 20.11
C TYR A 278 -18.98 -2.43 18.71
N TRP A 279 -17.93 -2.48 17.91
CA TRP A 279 -17.88 -1.91 16.56
C TRP A 279 -18.28 -2.90 15.45
N ASN A 280 -18.62 -4.14 15.79
CA ASN A 280 -19.03 -5.16 14.85
C ASN A 280 -20.21 -4.71 13.99
N GLY A 281 -20.02 -4.62 12.69
CA GLY A 281 -21.05 -4.20 11.73
C GLY A 281 -21.29 -2.67 11.62
N HIS A 282 -20.39 -1.82 12.13
CA HIS A 282 -20.61 -0.37 12.17
C HIS A 282 -19.53 0.50 11.54
N VAL A 283 -18.38 -0.05 11.17
CA VAL A 283 -17.29 0.72 10.54
C VAL A 283 -17.10 0.25 9.10
N TYR A 284 -17.27 1.16 8.18
CA TYR A 284 -17.15 0.94 6.75
C TYR A 284 -15.80 1.46 6.26
N VAL A 285 -15.04 0.62 5.55
CA VAL A 285 -13.68 0.94 5.13
C VAL A 285 -13.56 0.81 3.62
N ASN A 286 -13.10 1.88 2.97
CA ASN A 286 -12.70 1.79 1.56
C ASN A 286 -11.31 1.18 1.49
N ALA A 287 -11.15 0.09 0.73
CA ALA A 287 -9.87 -0.54 0.46
C ALA A 287 -9.46 -0.32 -0.99
N GLU A 288 -8.28 0.25 -1.20
CA GLU A 288 -7.73 0.56 -2.52
C GLU A 288 -7.23 -0.66 -3.29
N LEU A 289 -6.83 -1.69 -2.58
CA LEU A 289 -6.40 -2.98 -3.12
C LEU A 289 -7.35 -4.10 -2.69
N ALA A 290 -7.31 -5.20 -3.40
CA ALA A 290 -8.16 -6.35 -3.15
C ALA A 290 -7.93 -6.90 -1.74
N PRO A 291 -8.99 -7.07 -0.93
CA PRO A 291 -8.88 -7.76 0.34
C PRO A 291 -8.33 -9.19 0.16
N LEU A 292 -7.64 -9.73 1.18
CA LEU A 292 -7.01 -11.05 1.13
C LEU A 292 -7.99 -12.21 0.81
N GLN A 293 -9.29 -11.97 0.96
CA GLN A 293 -10.33 -12.92 0.58
C GLN A 293 -10.50 -13.02 -0.95
N VAL A 294 -10.07 -12.02 -1.71
CA VAL A 294 -10.04 -12.04 -3.18
C VAL A 294 -8.83 -12.87 -3.60
N ASN A 295 -9.10 -14.08 -4.09
CA ASN A 295 -8.10 -15.12 -4.25
C ASN A 295 -7.71 -15.30 -5.71
N GLY A 296 -7.16 -14.26 -6.34
CA GLY A 296 -6.61 -14.31 -7.69
C GLY A 296 -5.17 -14.81 -7.74
N PRO A 297 -4.62 -15.10 -8.94
CA PRO A 297 -3.26 -15.60 -9.10
C PRO A 297 -2.18 -14.70 -8.52
N ASP A 298 -2.26 -13.36 -8.69
CA ASP A 298 -1.27 -12.43 -8.16
C ASP A 298 -1.38 -12.31 -6.63
N ALA A 299 -2.60 -12.31 -6.09
CA ALA A 299 -2.83 -12.33 -4.65
C ALA A 299 -2.29 -13.61 -4.00
N GLN A 300 -2.46 -14.76 -4.64
CA GLN A 300 -1.88 -16.02 -4.19
C GLN A 300 -0.35 -16.00 -4.24
N ASN A 301 0.23 -15.48 -5.32
CA ASN A 301 1.68 -15.34 -5.45
C ASN A 301 2.26 -14.36 -4.41
N PHE A 302 1.56 -13.24 -4.13
CA PHE A 302 1.92 -12.34 -3.06
C PHE A 302 2.03 -13.07 -1.71
N LEU A 303 0.99 -13.80 -1.31
CA LEU A 303 1.00 -14.55 -0.04
C LEU A 303 2.11 -15.60 -0.01
N ALA A 304 2.30 -16.35 -1.10
CA ALA A 304 3.33 -17.37 -1.19
C ALA A 304 4.77 -16.78 -1.13
N VAL A 305 5.00 -15.62 -1.74
CA VAL A 305 6.27 -14.89 -1.65
C VAL A 305 6.50 -14.38 -0.23
N MET A 306 5.49 -13.79 0.40
CA MET A 306 5.59 -13.33 1.79
C MET A 306 5.87 -14.50 2.75
N ASP A 307 5.26 -15.64 2.55
CA ASP A 307 5.47 -16.83 3.39
C ASP A 307 6.87 -17.44 3.20
N ALA A 308 7.47 -17.30 2.01
CA ALA A 308 8.78 -17.86 1.69
C ALA A 308 9.95 -16.91 2.04
N TYR A 309 9.77 -15.60 1.94
CA TYR A 309 10.89 -14.64 1.98
C TYR A 309 10.73 -13.51 3.00
N ALA A 310 9.52 -13.25 3.53
CA ALA A 310 9.30 -12.27 4.59
C ALA A 310 9.42 -12.93 5.99
N ASN A 311 9.46 -12.13 7.05
CA ASN A 311 9.35 -12.66 8.40
C ASN A 311 7.91 -13.09 8.68
N GLU A 312 7.74 -14.04 9.60
CA GLU A 312 6.42 -14.57 9.99
C GLU A 312 5.47 -13.46 10.48
N ASP A 313 6.02 -12.49 11.23
CA ASP A 313 5.27 -11.39 11.83
C ASP A 313 5.07 -10.19 10.88
N ASP A 314 5.69 -10.18 9.68
CA ASP A 314 5.51 -9.09 8.72
C ASP A 314 4.05 -9.06 8.24
N PRO A 315 3.38 -7.89 8.22
CA PRO A 315 1.97 -7.81 7.86
C PRO A 315 1.73 -8.16 6.37
N ARG A 316 0.55 -8.69 6.08
CA ARG A 316 0.05 -8.94 4.71
C ARG A 316 -1.08 -7.97 4.36
N ASP A 317 -1.01 -6.77 4.89
CA ASP A 317 -2.00 -5.71 4.70
C ASP A 317 -1.88 -5.00 3.34
N THR A 318 -2.66 -3.94 3.16
CA THR A 318 -2.67 -3.16 1.92
C THR A 318 -1.32 -2.50 1.61
N PHE A 319 -0.52 -2.12 2.62
CA PHE A 319 0.79 -1.51 2.40
C PHE A 319 1.81 -2.54 1.94
N ALA A 320 1.76 -3.75 2.49
CA ALA A 320 2.55 -4.88 2.00
C ALA A 320 2.15 -5.25 0.55
N GLN A 321 0.85 -5.32 0.26
CA GLN A 321 0.36 -5.56 -1.10
C GLN A 321 0.86 -4.49 -2.08
N SER A 322 0.81 -3.22 -1.70
CA SER A 322 1.28 -2.11 -2.54
C SER A 322 2.80 -2.14 -2.75
N GLY A 323 3.57 -2.48 -1.70
CA GLY A 323 5.02 -2.67 -1.79
C GLY A 323 5.41 -3.80 -2.75
N TYR A 324 4.73 -4.93 -2.63
CA TYR A 324 4.87 -6.06 -3.54
C TYR A 324 4.53 -5.67 -4.99
N LEU A 325 3.43 -4.94 -5.24
CA LEU A 325 3.05 -4.46 -6.57
C LEU A 325 4.08 -3.50 -7.16
N SER A 326 4.59 -2.54 -6.37
CA SER A 326 5.67 -1.65 -6.81
C SER A 326 6.89 -2.43 -7.28
N ALA A 327 7.32 -3.42 -6.49
CA ALA A 327 8.45 -4.28 -6.81
C ALA A 327 8.18 -5.14 -8.06
N THR A 328 6.98 -5.71 -8.18
CA THR A 328 6.57 -6.53 -9.31
C THR A 328 6.55 -5.72 -10.61
N PHE A 329 5.95 -4.52 -10.59
CA PHE A 329 5.89 -3.65 -11.76
C PHE A 329 7.26 -3.11 -12.15
N PHE A 330 8.11 -2.78 -11.17
CA PHE A 330 9.49 -2.42 -11.41
C PHE A 330 10.26 -3.54 -12.12
N VAL A 331 10.26 -4.77 -11.57
CA VAL A 331 10.99 -5.90 -12.14
C VAL A 331 10.47 -6.24 -13.53
N LYS A 332 9.14 -6.28 -13.71
CA LYS A 332 8.54 -6.51 -15.02
C LYS A 332 9.05 -5.51 -16.04
N ARG A 333 9.11 -4.23 -15.68
CA ARG A 333 9.61 -3.19 -16.60
C ARG A 333 11.11 -3.30 -16.86
N MET A 334 11.90 -3.64 -15.84
CA MET A 334 13.35 -3.79 -15.99
C MET A 334 13.74 -5.01 -16.84
N LEU A 335 12.92 -6.03 -16.88
CA LEU A 335 13.10 -7.19 -17.79
C LEU A 335 12.85 -6.85 -19.26
N GLU A 336 12.15 -5.76 -19.56
CA GLU A 336 11.81 -5.30 -20.92
C GLU A 336 12.88 -4.39 -21.55
N ILE A 337 13.83 -3.83 -20.75
CA ILE A 337 14.87 -2.94 -21.25
C ILE A 337 16.19 -3.69 -21.54
N ASP A 338 17.09 -3.04 -22.28
CA ASP A 338 18.42 -3.61 -22.53
C ASP A 338 19.17 -3.76 -21.19
N PRO A 339 19.72 -4.93 -20.86
CA PRO A 339 20.50 -5.15 -19.65
C PRO A 339 21.67 -4.19 -19.46
N ALA A 340 22.23 -3.63 -20.56
CA ALA A 340 23.28 -2.63 -20.52
C ALA A 340 22.79 -1.26 -20.00
N ASP A 341 21.48 -1.02 -20.00
CA ASP A 341 20.87 0.24 -19.56
C ASP A 341 20.49 0.24 -18.08
N LEU A 342 20.57 -0.92 -17.41
CA LEU A 342 20.16 -1.07 -15.99
C LEU A 342 21.03 -0.28 -14.99
N ASP A 343 22.22 0.20 -15.38
CA ASP A 343 23.07 1.07 -14.56
C ASP A 343 22.90 2.56 -14.92
N ASP A 344 22.11 2.87 -15.93
CA ASP A 344 21.83 4.24 -16.37
C ASP A 344 20.51 4.72 -15.75
N ARG A 345 20.61 5.50 -14.68
CA ARG A 345 19.46 6.05 -13.94
C ARG A 345 18.45 6.75 -14.85
N ALA A 346 18.93 7.52 -15.84
CA ALA A 346 18.05 8.24 -16.75
C ALA A 346 17.22 7.26 -17.60
N LYS A 347 17.83 6.19 -18.10
CA LYS A 347 17.13 5.18 -18.90
C LYS A 347 16.16 4.35 -18.04
N VAL A 348 16.55 4.01 -16.80
CA VAL A 348 15.66 3.35 -15.85
C VAL A 348 14.45 4.24 -15.54
N SER A 349 14.69 5.53 -15.28
CA SER A 349 13.60 6.48 -15.03
C SER A 349 12.67 6.65 -16.23
N ASP A 350 13.23 6.75 -17.45
CA ASP A 350 12.42 6.82 -18.67
C ASP A 350 11.62 5.52 -18.90
N ALA A 351 12.21 4.38 -18.57
CA ALA A 351 11.50 3.11 -18.63
C ALA A 351 10.32 3.07 -17.66
N ILE A 352 10.50 3.50 -16.41
CA ILE A 352 9.41 3.57 -15.41
C ILE A 352 8.32 4.52 -15.88
N ARG A 353 8.65 5.72 -16.41
CA ARG A 353 7.65 6.64 -16.96
C ARG A 353 6.84 6.04 -18.11
N GLY A 354 7.43 5.10 -18.83
CA GLY A 354 6.79 4.38 -19.94
C GLY A 354 5.88 3.22 -19.50
N ILE A 355 5.64 3.01 -18.20
CA ILE A 355 4.71 1.95 -17.73
C ILE A 355 3.29 2.36 -18.07
N VAL A 356 2.60 1.53 -18.86
CA VAL A 356 1.20 1.71 -19.25
C VAL A 356 0.49 0.36 -19.28
N GLY A 357 -0.65 0.26 -18.61
CA GLY A 357 -1.55 -0.88 -18.70
C GLY A 357 -1.07 -2.15 -17.97
N TYR A 358 -0.25 -2.02 -16.93
CA TYR A 358 0.08 -3.18 -16.10
C TYR A 358 -1.12 -3.54 -15.22
N THR A 359 -1.47 -4.80 -15.19
CA THR A 359 -2.64 -5.32 -14.46
C THR A 359 -2.22 -6.25 -13.36
N SER A 360 -3.01 -6.27 -12.29
CA SER A 360 -2.97 -7.28 -11.23
C SER A 360 -4.39 -7.51 -10.73
N ASP A 361 -4.69 -8.73 -10.30
CA ASP A 361 -5.96 -9.02 -9.63
C ASP A 361 -6.06 -8.44 -8.21
N MET A 362 -4.97 -7.85 -7.71
CA MET A 362 -4.97 -7.08 -6.47
C MET A 362 -5.39 -5.62 -6.65
N SER A 363 -5.56 -5.12 -7.87
CA SER A 363 -5.98 -3.75 -8.14
C SER A 363 -7.23 -3.70 -9.02
N CYS A 364 -8.06 -2.67 -8.83
CA CYS A 364 -9.31 -2.51 -9.58
C CYS A 364 -9.10 -1.95 -10.99
N SER A 365 -7.96 -1.31 -11.24
CA SER A 365 -7.67 -0.64 -12.51
C SER A 365 -6.27 -0.99 -13.00
N PRO A 366 -6.01 -0.92 -14.32
CA PRO A 366 -4.66 -1.05 -14.84
C PRO A 366 -3.76 0.06 -14.30
N TYR A 367 -2.52 -0.30 -13.95
CA TYR A 367 -1.50 0.64 -13.52
C TYR A 367 -0.82 1.31 -14.71
N TYR A 368 -0.60 2.61 -14.60
CA TYR A 368 0.14 3.42 -15.55
C TYR A 368 0.80 4.58 -14.80
N VAL A 369 1.89 5.13 -15.32
CA VAL A 369 2.53 6.28 -14.68
C VAL A 369 1.82 7.59 -15.02
N GLY A 370 1.32 7.72 -16.25
CA GLY A 370 0.52 8.89 -16.63
C GLY A 370 1.36 10.11 -17.01
N ASP A 371 0.82 11.29 -16.74
CA ASP A 371 1.47 12.57 -17.03
C ASP A 371 2.50 12.93 -15.96
N ALA A 372 3.43 13.83 -16.28
CA ALA A 372 4.52 14.23 -15.38
C ALA A 372 4.02 14.85 -14.06
N ASP A 373 2.91 15.58 -14.11
CA ASP A 373 2.40 16.35 -12.98
C ASP A 373 1.09 15.79 -12.42
N PHE A 374 0.65 14.60 -12.88
CA PHE A 374 -0.64 14.06 -12.47
C PHE A 374 -0.71 12.53 -12.63
N HIS A 375 -0.51 11.81 -11.53
CA HIS A 375 -0.46 10.35 -11.50
C HIS A 375 -1.43 9.81 -10.45
N MET A 376 -2.58 9.30 -10.85
CA MET A 376 -3.49 8.57 -9.96
C MET A 376 -4.14 7.42 -10.72
N PRO A 377 -3.41 6.33 -10.96
CA PRO A 377 -3.84 5.28 -11.87
C PRO A 377 -4.99 4.46 -11.36
N ASN A 378 -5.21 4.39 -10.05
CA ASN A 378 -6.28 3.58 -9.46
C ASN A 378 -7.36 4.49 -8.87
N GLN A 379 -8.52 4.58 -9.55
CA GLN A 379 -9.68 5.41 -9.17
C GLN A 379 -10.90 4.56 -8.82
N ALA A 380 -10.65 3.34 -8.37
CA ALA A 380 -11.66 2.38 -7.98
C ALA A 380 -11.16 1.56 -6.79
N GLY A 381 -12.06 1.00 -6.00
CA GLY A 381 -11.69 0.19 -4.85
C GLY A 381 -12.84 -0.67 -4.35
N TYR A 382 -12.62 -1.28 -3.21
CA TYR A 382 -13.57 -2.11 -2.51
C TYR A 382 -14.22 -1.33 -1.36
N MET A 383 -15.44 -1.70 -1.00
CA MET A 383 -16.03 -1.26 0.25
C MET A 383 -16.19 -2.43 1.20
N LEU A 384 -15.65 -2.29 2.38
CA LEU A 384 -15.59 -3.32 3.41
C LEU A 384 -16.37 -2.88 4.65
N LEU A 385 -16.82 -3.87 5.42
CA LEU A 385 -17.42 -3.69 6.73
C LEU A 385 -16.59 -4.46 7.76
N ILE A 386 -16.20 -3.81 8.85
CA ILE A 386 -15.59 -4.51 9.98
C ILE A 386 -16.68 -5.40 10.61
N LYS A 387 -16.48 -6.72 10.52
CA LYS A 387 -17.46 -7.70 10.98
C LYS A 387 -16.82 -9.02 11.36
N ASP A 388 -17.32 -9.62 12.45
CA ASP A 388 -16.93 -10.94 12.95
C ASP A 388 -15.41 -11.12 13.14
N GLY A 389 -14.74 -10.06 13.65
CA GLY A 389 -13.28 -10.04 13.85
C GLY A 389 -12.46 -9.92 12.57
N GLY A 390 -13.08 -9.51 11.46
CA GLY A 390 -12.42 -9.35 10.15
C GLY A 390 -13.11 -8.29 9.29
N PHE A 391 -13.00 -8.46 7.97
CA PHE A 391 -13.61 -7.58 6.98
C PHE A 391 -14.55 -8.37 6.07
N GLU A 392 -15.79 -7.91 5.94
CA GLU A 392 -16.77 -8.39 4.95
C GLU A 392 -16.74 -7.48 3.73
N ILE A 393 -16.65 -8.03 2.51
CA ILE A 393 -16.72 -7.26 1.28
C ILE A 393 -18.20 -6.94 1.02
N LEU A 394 -18.54 -5.64 1.03
CA LEU A 394 -19.88 -5.15 0.72
C LEU A 394 -20.03 -4.78 -0.75
N ARG A 395 -18.98 -4.25 -1.35
CA ARG A 395 -18.96 -3.85 -2.76
C ARG A 395 -17.60 -4.17 -3.36
N ASP A 396 -17.60 -4.89 -4.45
CA ASP A 396 -16.43 -5.14 -5.27
C ASP A 396 -15.96 -3.85 -5.96
N CYS A 397 -14.87 -3.94 -6.71
CA CYS A 397 -14.31 -2.83 -7.47
C CYS A 397 -15.41 -1.90 -8.03
N TYR A 398 -15.47 -0.70 -7.51
CA TYR A 398 -16.36 0.33 -8.02
C TYR A 398 -15.59 1.62 -8.28
N GLU A 399 -15.93 2.29 -9.37
CA GLU A 399 -15.30 3.55 -9.75
C GLU A 399 -15.81 4.70 -8.87
N TYR A 400 -14.90 5.62 -8.55
CA TYR A 400 -15.24 6.80 -7.80
C TYR A 400 -15.70 7.91 -8.75
N ASP A 401 -16.94 8.34 -8.60
CA ASP A 401 -17.57 9.37 -9.43
C ASP A 401 -17.32 10.77 -8.82
N SER A 402 -16.12 11.31 -9.08
CA SER A 402 -15.74 12.67 -8.69
C SER A 402 -15.17 13.43 -9.88
N ALA A 403 -15.47 14.72 -9.95
CA ALA A 403 -14.91 15.62 -10.95
C ALA A 403 -13.38 15.76 -10.83
N TYR A 404 -12.82 15.48 -9.68
CA TYR A 404 -11.38 15.45 -9.46
C TYR A 404 -10.65 14.52 -10.43
N PHE A 405 -11.29 13.40 -10.82
CA PHE A 405 -10.68 12.40 -11.70
C PHE A 405 -10.87 12.67 -13.20
N GLU A 406 -11.56 13.72 -13.62
CA GLU A 406 -11.77 13.99 -15.05
C GLU A 406 -10.46 14.14 -15.86
N PRO A 407 -9.41 14.83 -15.35
CA PRO A 407 -8.12 14.88 -16.05
C PRO A 407 -7.46 13.51 -16.19
N HIS A 408 -7.50 12.67 -15.13
CA HIS A 408 -6.96 11.32 -15.17
C HIS A 408 -7.71 10.44 -16.18
N ARG A 409 -9.03 10.53 -16.22
CA ARG A 409 -9.88 9.80 -17.19
C ARG A 409 -9.59 10.20 -18.63
N ALA A 410 -9.24 11.47 -18.85
CA ALA A 410 -8.81 11.93 -20.17
C ALA A 410 -7.50 11.26 -20.58
N ILE A 411 -6.51 11.20 -19.68
CA ILE A 411 -5.23 10.50 -19.89
C ILE A 411 -5.47 9.00 -20.14
N GLU A 412 -6.29 8.33 -19.34
CA GLU A 412 -6.63 6.91 -19.52
C GLU A 412 -7.24 6.64 -20.89
N LYS A 413 -8.09 7.53 -21.38
CA LYS A 413 -8.70 7.43 -22.70
C LYS A 413 -7.65 7.61 -23.82
N GLU A 414 -6.72 8.55 -23.68
CA GLU A 414 -5.62 8.74 -24.61
C GLU A 414 -4.69 7.54 -24.67
N LEU A 415 -4.45 6.89 -23.53
CA LEU A 415 -3.64 5.68 -23.39
C LEU A 415 -4.39 4.41 -23.83
N GLY A 416 -5.69 4.48 -24.13
CA GLY A 416 -6.51 3.32 -24.51
C GLY A 416 -6.82 2.37 -23.36
N LEU A 417 -6.82 2.87 -22.14
CA LEU A 417 -7.12 2.11 -20.90
C LEU A 417 -8.60 2.16 -20.53
N ARG A 418 -9.39 3.05 -21.18
CA ARG A 418 -10.83 3.19 -21.08
C ARG A 418 -11.50 3.15 -22.47
#